data_3dbfaf1e782485c84b9856cc8a14df33
#
_entry.id   3dbfaf1e782485c84b9856cc8a14df33
#
_cell.length_a   1.000
_cell.length_b   1.000
_cell.length_c   1.000
_cell.angle_alpha   90.00
_cell.angle_beta   90.00
_cell.angle_gamma   90.00
#
_symmetry.space_group_name_H-M   'P 1'
#
loop_
_entity.id
_entity.type
_entity.pdbx_description
1 polymer ?
#
loop_
_entity_poly.entity_id
_entity_poly.type
_entity_poly.pdbx_seq_one_letter_code
_entity_poly.pdbx_strand_id
1 'polypeptide(L)'
;MPTCHFAPARRALLLAALALSVAPAATASAQPAPPATVPAVDIARYAGLWYEIASIPMWFQRNCLGDTTARYTPNPDGTIAVLNRCRTREGSDEARGLARLVDTRSNARLEVSFFSILGWRPVWGDYWIIALAPDYSWAVVGGPKRRYGWILARTPALEDATLAAIRQRLEALGYDPARFVPTAQQAAPH
;
A
#
# COMPACT_ATOMS: atom_id res chain seq x y z
N MET A 1 -59.06 -82.45 -15.82
CA MET A 1 -57.69 -82.43 -15.31
C MET A 1 -56.96 -81.22 -15.99
N PRO A 2 -56.75 -80.12 -15.33
CA PRO A 2 -56.01 -79.04 -15.93
C PRO A 2 -54.53 -79.10 -15.53
N THR A 3 -53.66 -78.96 -16.51
CA THR A 3 -52.18 -78.93 -16.38
C THR A 3 -51.72 -77.51 -16.08
N CYS A 4 -51.01 -77.39 -14.96
CA CYS A 4 -50.33 -76.11 -14.58
C CYS A 4 -49.04 -75.93 -15.38
N HIS A 5 -48.91 -74.81 -16.08
CA HIS A 5 -47.63 -74.33 -16.66
C HIS A 5 -46.99 -73.33 -15.73
N PHE A 6 -45.78 -73.67 -15.23
CA PHE A 6 -44.89 -72.74 -14.50
C PHE A 6 -44.11 -71.94 -15.53
N ALA A 7 -44.24 -70.64 -15.45
CA ALA A 7 -43.35 -69.71 -16.20
C ALA A 7 -42.10 -69.32 -15.33
N PRO A 8 -40.88 -69.25 -15.91
CA PRO A 8 -39.69 -68.88 -15.16
C PRO A 8 -39.58 -67.35 -15.01
N ALA A 9 -39.40 -66.92 -13.80
CA ALA A 9 -39.13 -65.52 -13.45
C ALA A 9 -37.69 -65.09 -13.96
N ARG A 10 -37.65 -64.13 -14.87
CA ARG A 10 -36.40 -63.46 -15.27
C ARG A 10 -36.01 -62.43 -14.22
N ARG A 11 -34.90 -62.70 -13.51
CA ARG A 11 -34.22 -61.70 -12.63
C ARG A 11 -33.48 -60.72 -13.52
N ALA A 12 -33.93 -59.44 -13.56
CA ALA A 12 -33.21 -58.34 -14.14
C ALA A 12 -32.16 -57.87 -13.13
N LEU A 13 -30.86 -58.00 -13.43
CA LEU A 13 -29.78 -57.36 -12.71
C LEU A 13 -29.74 -55.91 -13.13
N LEU A 14 -30.08 -54.98 -12.21
CA LEU A 14 -29.80 -53.54 -12.33
C LEU A 14 -28.35 -53.28 -11.92
N LEU A 15 -27.49 -53.02 -12.93
CA LEU A 15 -26.16 -52.48 -12.73
C LEU A 15 -26.30 -50.97 -12.47
N ALA A 16 -26.10 -50.53 -11.22
CA ALA A 16 -26.03 -49.14 -10.86
C ALA A 16 -24.61 -48.64 -11.21
N ALA A 17 -24.45 -47.84 -12.28
CA ALA A 17 -23.23 -47.19 -12.62
C ALA A 17 -23.04 -45.98 -11.69
N LEU A 18 -22.06 -46.06 -10.78
CA LEU A 18 -21.64 -44.97 -9.89
C LEU A 18 -20.78 -44.00 -10.72
N ALA A 19 -21.38 -42.89 -11.20
CA ALA A 19 -20.64 -41.82 -11.87
C ALA A 19 -19.88 -41.01 -10.81
N LEU A 20 -18.57 -41.20 -10.72
CA LEU A 20 -17.68 -40.34 -9.93
C LEU A 20 -17.56 -38.97 -10.62
N SER A 21 -18.28 -37.98 -10.16
CA SER A 21 -18.17 -36.60 -10.58
C SER A 21 -16.90 -35.99 -9.93
N VAL A 22 -15.82 -35.89 -10.73
CA VAL A 22 -14.63 -35.12 -10.37
C VAL A 22 -14.99 -33.64 -10.51
N ALA A 23 -15.27 -32.95 -9.39
CA ALA A 23 -15.43 -31.52 -9.37
C ALA A 23 -14.06 -30.85 -9.65
N PRO A 24 -13.98 -29.88 -10.59
CA PRO A 24 -12.73 -29.15 -10.81
C PRO A 24 -12.40 -28.39 -9.52
N ALA A 25 -11.20 -28.62 -8.98
CA ALA A 25 -10.67 -27.84 -7.87
C ALA A 25 -10.50 -26.39 -8.35
N ALA A 26 -11.30 -25.47 -7.80
CA ALA A 26 -11.14 -24.06 -8.04
C ALA A 26 -9.75 -23.64 -7.51
N THR A 27 -8.84 -23.29 -8.40
CA THR A 27 -7.55 -22.70 -8.03
C THR A 27 -7.84 -21.35 -7.39
N ALA A 28 -7.77 -21.27 -6.07
CA ALA A 28 -7.82 -20.02 -5.35
C ALA A 28 -6.64 -19.16 -5.83
N SER A 29 -6.92 -18.05 -6.53
CA SER A 29 -5.91 -17.08 -6.94
C SER A 29 -5.30 -16.51 -5.66
N ALA A 30 -4.08 -16.93 -5.35
CA ALA A 30 -3.36 -16.41 -4.19
C ALA A 30 -3.16 -14.89 -4.36
N GLN A 31 -3.62 -14.10 -3.41
CA GLN A 31 -3.35 -12.66 -3.42
C GLN A 31 -1.84 -12.44 -3.43
N PRO A 32 -1.32 -11.51 -4.26
CA PRO A 32 0.10 -11.21 -4.30
C PRO A 32 0.60 -10.85 -2.88
N ALA A 33 1.74 -11.42 -2.49
CA ALA A 33 2.35 -11.11 -1.21
C ALA A 33 2.55 -9.58 -1.03
N PRO A 34 2.42 -9.04 0.20
CA PRO A 34 2.70 -7.62 0.45
C PRO A 34 4.09 -7.21 -0.03
N PRO A 35 4.31 -5.94 -0.41
CA PRO A 35 5.64 -5.48 -0.80
C PRO A 35 6.62 -5.60 0.38
N ALA A 36 7.86 -5.96 0.09
CA ALA A 36 8.92 -5.93 1.10
C ALA A 36 9.19 -4.48 1.52
N THR A 37 9.46 -4.27 2.81
CA THR A 37 9.98 -3.01 3.33
C THR A 37 11.50 -2.98 3.28
N VAL A 38 12.10 -1.81 3.43
CA VAL A 38 13.55 -1.71 3.63
C VAL A 38 13.97 -2.42 4.94
N PRO A 39 15.21 -2.93 5.02
CA PRO A 39 15.64 -3.74 6.18
C PRO A 39 15.73 -2.93 7.48
N ALA A 40 16.05 -1.64 7.40
CA ALA A 40 16.12 -0.77 8.57
C ALA A 40 15.95 0.70 8.19
N VAL A 41 15.39 1.49 9.12
CA VAL A 41 15.24 2.95 9.02
C VAL A 41 15.74 3.60 10.30
N ASP A 42 16.68 4.51 10.15
CA ASP A 42 17.07 5.45 11.21
C ASP A 42 16.02 6.58 11.23
N ILE A 43 15.20 6.63 12.26
CA ILE A 43 14.13 7.61 12.40
C ILE A 43 14.66 9.03 12.51
N ALA A 44 15.83 9.24 13.12
CA ALA A 44 16.43 10.57 13.23
C ALA A 44 16.87 11.10 11.85
N ARG A 45 17.43 10.25 11.01
CA ARG A 45 17.77 10.59 9.62
C ARG A 45 16.53 10.76 8.74
N TYR A 46 15.48 9.97 8.99
CA TYR A 46 14.22 10.05 8.25
C TYR A 46 13.41 11.29 8.61
N ALA A 47 13.56 11.82 9.81
CA ALA A 47 12.89 13.03 10.30
C ALA A 47 13.18 14.26 9.41
N GLY A 48 12.39 15.32 9.59
CA GLY A 48 12.50 16.56 8.86
C GLY A 48 11.56 16.66 7.66
N LEU A 49 11.93 17.52 6.71
CA LEU A 49 11.10 17.86 5.55
C LEU A 49 11.33 16.89 4.39
N TRP A 50 10.23 16.52 3.72
CA TRP A 50 10.19 15.79 2.48
C TRP A 50 9.23 16.47 1.50
N TYR A 51 9.59 16.52 0.22
CA TYR A 51 8.76 16.95 -0.90
C TYR A 51 8.13 15.72 -1.55
N GLU A 52 6.83 15.78 -1.83
CA GLU A 52 6.16 14.76 -2.64
C GLU A 52 6.51 14.97 -4.11
N ILE A 53 7.20 14.03 -4.72
CA ILE A 53 7.59 14.08 -6.14
C ILE A 53 6.51 13.48 -7.02
N ALA A 54 5.88 12.40 -6.56
CA ALA A 54 4.75 11.77 -7.21
C ALA A 54 3.95 10.96 -6.21
N SER A 55 2.67 10.75 -6.48
CA SER A 55 1.81 9.92 -5.65
C SER A 55 0.74 9.19 -6.46
N ILE A 56 0.23 8.08 -5.91
CA ILE A 56 -1.03 7.50 -6.38
C ILE A 56 -2.15 8.38 -5.85
N PRO A 57 -2.98 9.01 -6.72
CA PRO A 57 -4.00 9.98 -6.30
C PRO A 57 -4.95 9.43 -5.24
N MET A 58 -5.16 10.19 -4.18
CA MET A 58 -6.05 9.86 -3.07
C MET A 58 -7.12 10.95 -2.90
N TRP A 59 -8.31 10.53 -2.50
CA TRP A 59 -9.46 11.43 -2.37
C TRP A 59 -9.22 12.61 -1.41
N PHE A 60 -8.41 12.42 -0.38
CA PHE A 60 -8.10 13.47 0.62
C PHE A 60 -7.10 14.51 0.09
N GLN A 61 -6.39 14.23 -1.01
CA GLN A 61 -5.47 15.17 -1.66
C GLN A 61 -6.11 15.86 -2.89
N ARG A 62 -7.38 15.62 -3.18
CA ARG A 62 -8.04 16.12 -4.39
C ARG A 62 -8.03 17.65 -4.57
N ASN A 63 -7.90 18.40 -3.47
CA ASN A 63 -7.83 19.86 -3.47
C ASN A 63 -6.38 20.37 -3.59
N CYS A 64 -5.38 19.50 -3.44
CA CYS A 64 -3.97 19.86 -3.58
C CYS A 64 -3.61 20.08 -5.06
N LEU A 65 -3.07 21.24 -5.37
CA LEU A 65 -2.63 21.63 -6.71
C LEU A 65 -1.11 21.44 -6.91
N GLY A 66 -0.37 21.15 -5.83
CA GLY A 66 1.08 21.00 -5.83
C GLY A 66 1.72 21.48 -4.54
N ASP A 67 3.03 21.61 -4.54
CA ASP A 67 3.85 22.04 -3.40
C ASP A 67 3.59 21.18 -2.15
N THR A 68 3.24 19.91 -2.39
CA THR A 68 2.93 18.97 -1.33
C THR A 68 4.21 18.57 -0.62
N THR A 69 4.19 18.73 0.70
CA THR A 69 5.29 18.37 1.59
C THR A 69 4.80 17.57 2.78
N ALA A 70 5.70 16.76 3.36
CA ALA A 70 5.51 16.08 4.62
C ALA A 70 6.67 16.40 5.57
N ARG A 71 6.37 16.78 6.81
CA ARG A 71 7.36 16.98 7.85
C ARG A 71 7.14 15.98 8.97
N TYR A 72 8.19 15.26 9.31
CA TYR A 72 8.19 14.28 10.40
C TYR A 72 9.03 14.80 11.57
N THR A 73 8.47 14.81 12.77
CA THR A 73 9.14 15.27 14.00
C THR A 73 8.99 14.18 15.07
N PRO A 74 10.08 13.50 15.45
CA PRO A 74 10.04 12.52 16.53
C PRO A 74 9.64 13.18 17.86
N ASN A 75 8.77 12.53 18.62
CA ASN A 75 8.35 12.93 19.94
C ASN A 75 9.09 12.13 21.03
N PRO A 76 9.20 12.66 22.27
CA PRO A 76 9.86 11.95 23.37
C PRO A 76 9.20 10.61 23.74
N ASP A 77 7.91 10.43 23.44
CA ASP A 77 7.14 9.22 23.71
C ASP A 77 7.33 8.10 22.65
N GLY A 78 8.22 8.32 21.68
CA GLY A 78 8.50 7.39 20.59
C GLY A 78 7.51 7.46 19.43
N THR A 79 6.51 8.34 19.49
CA THR A 79 5.66 8.66 18.33
C THR A 79 6.33 9.69 17.42
N ILE A 80 5.74 9.94 16.24
CA ILE A 80 6.27 10.90 15.27
C ILE A 80 5.13 11.83 14.87
N ALA A 81 5.26 13.12 15.16
CA ALA A 81 4.33 14.12 14.66
C ALA A 81 4.49 14.27 13.15
N VAL A 82 3.37 14.30 12.43
CA VAL A 82 3.31 14.44 10.98
C VAL A 82 2.58 15.73 10.63
N LEU A 83 3.20 16.54 9.79
CA LEU A 83 2.57 17.72 9.22
C LEU A 83 2.68 17.64 7.70
N ASN A 84 1.55 17.42 7.04
CA ASN A 84 1.44 17.53 5.59
C ASN A 84 0.94 18.90 5.21
N ARG A 85 1.47 19.48 4.14
CA ARG A 85 1.02 20.74 3.55
C ARG A 85 0.90 20.59 2.05
N CYS A 86 -0.03 21.28 1.45
CA CYS A 86 -0.08 21.45 0.01
C CYS A 86 -0.66 22.81 -0.37
N ARG A 87 -0.36 23.26 -1.59
CA ARG A 87 -0.98 24.44 -2.18
C ARG A 87 -2.36 24.08 -2.73
N THR A 88 -3.35 24.95 -2.46
CA THR A 88 -4.72 24.85 -2.96
C THR A 88 -5.08 26.11 -3.76
N ARG A 89 -6.31 26.18 -4.25
CA ARG A 89 -6.83 27.41 -4.92
C ARG A 89 -6.96 28.59 -3.94
N GLU A 90 -7.20 28.31 -2.67
CA GLU A 90 -7.46 29.31 -1.63
C GLU A 90 -6.20 29.66 -0.81
N GLY A 91 -5.03 29.10 -1.19
CA GLY A 91 -3.75 29.30 -0.50
C GLY A 91 -3.09 27.99 -0.17
N SER A 92 -3.02 27.60 1.10
CA SER A 92 -2.43 26.33 1.55
C SER A 92 -3.35 25.58 2.49
N ASP A 93 -3.30 24.26 2.42
CA ASP A 93 -3.98 23.35 3.35
C ASP A 93 -2.96 22.58 4.18
N GLU A 94 -3.30 22.28 5.43
CA GLU A 94 -2.46 21.54 6.37
C GLU A 94 -3.22 20.37 6.99
N ALA A 95 -2.59 19.22 7.06
CA ALA A 95 -3.07 18.08 7.80
C ALA A 95 -2.06 17.66 8.87
N ARG A 96 -2.48 17.67 10.14
CA ARG A 96 -1.66 17.26 11.28
C ARG A 96 -2.01 15.85 11.68
N GLY A 97 -1.01 14.99 11.72
CA GLY A 97 -1.14 13.58 12.06
C GLY A 97 -0.17 13.13 13.13
N LEU A 98 -0.31 11.88 13.51
CA LEU A 98 0.60 11.17 14.39
C LEU A 98 0.94 9.83 13.74
N ALA A 99 2.22 9.48 13.70
CA ALA A 99 2.67 8.16 13.30
C ALA A 99 3.22 7.39 14.51
N ARG A 100 3.08 6.06 14.47
CA ARG A 100 3.66 5.14 15.44
C ARG A 100 4.40 4.02 14.75
N LEU A 101 5.44 3.51 15.36
CA LEU A 101 6.18 2.35 14.88
C LEU A 101 5.38 1.07 15.19
N VAL A 102 5.17 0.25 14.18
CA VAL A 102 4.54 -1.08 14.30
C VAL A 102 5.61 -2.17 14.37
N ASP A 103 6.70 -1.99 13.62
CA ASP A 103 7.86 -2.86 13.66
C ASP A 103 9.09 -2.09 14.16
N THR A 104 9.42 -2.28 15.43
CA THR A 104 10.56 -1.62 16.10
C THR A 104 11.91 -2.24 15.78
N ARG A 105 11.95 -3.36 15.06
CA ARG A 105 13.22 -3.99 14.62
C ARG A 105 13.78 -3.32 13.39
N SER A 106 12.92 -3.04 12.40
CA SER A 106 13.32 -2.37 11.16
C SER A 106 12.98 -0.88 11.17
N ASN A 107 11.99 -0.43 11.96
CA ASN A 107 11.38 0.90 11.91
C ASN A 107 10.81 1.26 10.52
N ALA A 108 10.66 0.29 9.62
CA ALA A 108 10.20 0.51 8.26
C ALA A 108 8.68 0.38 8.09
N ARG A 109 8.00 -0.13 9.12
CA ARG A 109 6.54 -0.25 9.16
C ARG A 109 5.99 0.65 10.25
N LEU A 110 5.26 1.65 9.82
CA LEU A 110 4.56 2.60 10.67
C LEU A 110 3.06 2.54 10.34
N GLU A 111 2.29 3.12 11.23
CA GLU A 111 0.90 3.51 10.99
C GLU A 111 0.77 5.01 11.25
N VAL A 112 -0.07 5.67 10.45
CA VAL A 112 -0.33 7.11 10.57
C VAL A 112 -1.82 7.37 10.76
N SER A 113 -2.16 8.32 11.64
CA SER A 113 -3.52 8.77 11.88
C SER A 113 -3.61 10.29 11.78
N PHE A 114 -4.57 10.77 10.97
CA PHE A 114 -4.91 12.19 10.83
C PHE A 114 -6.23 12.54 11.51
N PHE A 115 -6.89 11.56 12.12
CA PHE A 115 -8.15 11.77 12.81
C PHE A 115 -8.01 11.49 14.30
N SER A 116 -8.53 12.41 15.13
CA SER A 116 -8.50 12.30 16.58
C SER A 116 -9.79 12.85 17.19
N ILE A 117 -10.35 12.14 18.17
CA ILE A 117 -11.48 12.58 18.99
C ILE A 117 -11.02 12.55 20.44
N LEU A 118 -10.94 13.71 21.09
CA LEU A 118 -10.50 13.85 22.48
C LEU A 118 -9.17 13.11 22.79
N GLY A 119 -8.23 13.16 21.84
CA GLY A 119 -6.94 12.46 21.96
C GLY A 119 -6.95 11.00 21.52
N TRP A 120 -8.11 10.35 21.39
CA TRP A 120 -8.22 8.99 20.87
C TRP A 120 -8.18 8.97 19.33
N ARG A 121 -7.44 8.02 18.76
CA ARG A 121 -7.24 7.87 17.31
C ARG A 121 -7.80 6.52 16.85
N PRO A 122 -9.06 6.48 16.36
CA PRO A 122 -9.72 5.24 15.96
C PRO A 122 -9.27 4.70 14.60
N VAL A 123 -8.68 5.54 13.74
CA VAL A 123 -8.34 5.19 12.37
C VAL A 123 -6.85 5.37 12.15
N TRP A 124 -6.19 4.27 11.75
CA TRP A 124 -4.78 4.22 11.41
C TRP A 124 -4.61 3.65 10.00
N GLY A 125 -3.74 4.26 9.22
CA GLY A 125 -3.38 3.80 7.88
C GLY A 125 -1.94 3.28 7.87
N ASP A 126 -1.70 2.19 7.13
CA ASP A 126 -0.35 1.68 6.94
C ASP A 126 0.54 2.73 6.27
N TYR A 127 1.77 2.85 6.77
CA TYR A 127 2.82 3.69 6.22
C TYR A 127 4.11 2.87 6.19
N TRP A 128 4.36 2.20 5.07
CA TRP A 128 5.49 1.30 4.91
C TRP A 128 6.56 1.94 4.04
N ILE A 129 7.78 2.03 4.55
CA ILE A 129 8.93 2.50 3.77
C ILE A 129 9.46 1.31 2.97
N ILE A 130 9.12 1.28 1.68
CA ILE A 130 9.36 0.14 0.77
C ILE A 130 10.62 0.31 -0.08
N ALA A 131 11.12 1.55 -0.21
CA ALA A 131 12.44 1.85 -0.76
C ALA A 131 12.98 3.13 -0.11
N LEU A 132 14.29 3.22 0.01
CA LEU A 132 14.97 4.34 0.65
C LEU A 132 16.38 4.43 0.08
N ALA A 133 16.81 5.64 -0.29
CA ALA A 133 18.19 5.91 -0.66
C ALA A 133 19.12 5.73 0.54
N PRO A 134 20.34 5.19 0.36
CA PRO A 134 21.30 5.02 1.47
C PRO A 134 21.66 6.32 2.18
N ASP A 135 21.65 7.43 1.45
CA ASP A 135 21.90 8.79 1.95
C ASP A 135 20.63 9.48 2.47
N TYR A 136 19.44 8.84 2.37
CA TYR A 136 18.13 9.40 2.73
C TYR A 136 17.70 10.58 1.84
N SER A 137 18.22 10.71 0.62
CA SER A 137 17.83 11.76 -0.32
C SER A 137 16.43 11.57 -0.90
N TRP A 138 15.98 10.32 -1.04
CA TRP A 138 14.62 9.97 -1.47
C TRP A 138 14.10 8.72 -0.76
N ALA A 139 12.78 8.58 -0.72
CA ALA A 139 12.07 7.44 -0.18
C ALA A 139 10.83 7.10 -1.01
N VAL A 140 10.43 5.82 -1.00
CA VAL A 140 9.14 5.38 -1.50
C VAL A 140 8.34 4.81 -0.34
N VAL A 141 7.15 5.34 -0.18
CA VAL A 141 6.18 4.92 0.84
C VAL A 141 5.02 4.22 0.18
N GLY A 142 4.52 3.19 0.81
CA GLY A 142 3.36 2.44 0.32
C GLY A 142 2.63 1.71 1.43
N GLY A 143 1.89 0.68 1.07
CA GLY A 143 1.16 -0.17 2.01
C GLY A 143 0.97 -1.59 1.48
N PRO A 144 0.50 -2.51 2.32
CA PRO A 144 0.46 -3.95 2.02
C PRO A 144 -0.40 -4.30 0.79
N LYS A 145 -1.42 -3.51 0.50
CA LYS A 145 -2.36 -3.74 -0.62
C LYS A 145 -2.04 -2.93 -1.88
N ARG A 146 -0.93 -2.15 -1.91
CA ARG A 146 -0.49 -1.32 -3.05
C ARG A 146 -1.58 -0.36 -3.58
N ARG A 147 -2.53 0.05 -2.73
CA ARG A 147 -3.63 0.94 -3.14
C ARG A 147 -3.21 2.39 -3.22
N TYR A 148 -2.18 2.76 -2.49
CA TYR A 148 -1.59 4.10 -2.42
C TYR A 148 -0.07 3.99 -2.39
N GLY A 149 0.60 5.09 -2.68
CA GLY A 149 2.05 5.21 -2.61
C GLY A 149 2.50 6.64 -2.88
N TRP A 150 3.66 6.98 -2.36
CA TRP A 150 4.29 8.29 -2.51
C TRP A 150 5.77 8.11 -2.80
N ILE A 151 6.28 8.90 -3.74
CA ILE A 151 7.71 9.12 -3.96
C ILE A 151 8.04 10.44 -3.28
N LEU A 152 8.91 10.38 -2.30
CA LEU A 152 9.34 11.53 -1.50
C LEU A 152 10.80 11.83 -1.74
N ALA A 153 11.20 13.11 -1.68
CA ALA A 153 12.60 13.53 -1.81
C ALA A 153 12.93 14.68 -0.84
N ARG A 154 14.22 14.87 -0.58
CA ARG A 154 14.71 16.01 0.22
C ARG A 154 14.77 17.30 -0.58
N THR A 155 14.69 17.22 -1.89
CA THR A 155 14.65 18.35 -2.82
C THR A 155 13.31 18.37 -3.56
N PRO A 156 12.83 19.53 -4.05
CA PRO A 156 11.56 19.64 -4.77
C PRO A 156 11.58 18.95 -6.14
N ALA A 157 12.71 18.47 -6.61
CA ALA A 157 12.86 17.71 -7.83
C ALA A 157 13.88 16.59 -7.66
N LEU A 158 13.74 15.54 -8.46
CA LEU A 158 14.71 14.45 -8.62
C LEU A 158 15.18 14.42 -10.07
N GLU A 159 16.42 13.98 -10.27
CA GLU A 159 16.95 13.74 -11.60
C GLU A 159 16.23 12.59 -12.30
N ASP A 160 16.10 12.66 -13.61
CA ASP A 160 15.36 11.67 -14.43
C ASP A 160 15.93 10.25 -14.24
N ALA A 161 17.24 10.10 -14.12
CA ALA A 161 17.88 8.81 -13.88
C ALA A 161 17.46 8.21 -12.53
N THR A 162 17.35 9.02 -11.48
CA THR A 162 16.87 8.60 -10.16
C THR A 162 15.39 8.19 -10.21
N LEU A 163 14.56 8.99 -10.89
CA LEU A 163 13.15 8.65 -11.09
C LEU A 163 12.97 7.34 -11.88
N ALA A 164 13.77 7.12 -12.90
CA ALA A 164 13.75 5.86 -13.67
C ALA A 164 14.11 4.65 -12.78
N ALA A 165 15.15 4.77 -11.95
CA ALA A 165 15.54 3.72 -11.00
C ALA A 165 14.44 3.45 -9.96
N ILE A 166 13.78 4.50 -9.44
CA ILE A 166 12.65 4.36 -8.52
C ILE A 166 11.48 3.63 -9.20
N ARG A 167 11.15 3.94 -10.45
CA ARG A 167 10.09 3.26 -11.21
C ARG A 167 10.38 1.77 -11.39
N GLN A 168 11.59 1.40 -11.75
CA GLN A 168 12.01 -0.01 -11.82
C GLN A 168 11.87 -0.71 -10.45
N ARG A 169 12.23 0.00 -9.36
CA ARG A 169 12.06 -0.53 -8.01
C ARG A 169 10.60 -0.74 -7.64
N LEU A 170 9.70 0.17 -8.03
CA LEU A 170 8.25 0.04 -7.85
C LEU A 170 7.69 -1.19 -8.56
N GLU A 171 8.10 -1.45 -9.82
CA GLU A 171 7.71 -2.65 -10.58
C GLU A 171 8.15 -3.93 -9.84
N ALA A 172 9.41 -3.98 -9.38
CA ALA A 172 9.93 -5.12 -8.62
C ALA A 172 9.17 -5.34 -7.30
N LEU A 173 8.57 -4.29 -6.72
CA LEU A 173 7.72 -4.36 -5.53
C LEU A 173 6.24 -4.64 -5.86
N GLY A 174 5.91 -4.83 -7.16
CA GLY A 174 4.57 -5.13 -7.65
C GLY A 174 3.62 -3.93 -7.70
N TYR A 175 4.14 -2.72 -7.68
CA TYR A 175 3.39 -1.51 -8.01
C TYR A 175 3.40 -1.28 -9.52
N ASP A 176 2.33 -0.68 -10.04
CA ASP A 176 2.31 -0.11 -11.38
C ASP A 176 2.82 1.33 -11.32
N PRO A 177 4.01 1.64 -11.88
CA PRO A 177 4.58 2.99 -11.84
C PRO A 177 3.73 4.03 -12.58
N ALA A 178 2.91 3.63 -13.55
CA ALA A 178 2.04 4.54 -14.28
C ALA A 178 0.93 5.14 -13.41
N ARG A 179 0.64 4.53 -12.26
CA ARG A 179 -0.32 5.07 -11.29
C ARG A 179 0.23 6.25 -10.48
N PHE A 180 1.55 6.47 -10.47
CA PHE A 180 2.17 7.57 -9.75
C PHE A 180 2.13 8.83 -10.61
N VAL A 181 1.24 9.74 -10.26
CA VAL A 181 1.08 11.04 -10.93
C VAL A 181 2.09 12.03 -10.34
N PRO A 182 2.88 12.74 -11.17
CA PRO A 182 3.82 13.75 -10.70
C PRO A 182 3.10 14.86 -9.91
N THR A 183 3.70 15.28 -8.81
CA THR A 183 3.26 16.42 -8.01
C THR A 183 4.06 17.66 -8.42
N ALA A 184 3.37 18.69 -8.88
CA ALA A 184 4.02 19.96 -9.24
C ALA A 184 4.62 20.59 -7.99
N GLN A 185 5.92 20.87 -8.03
CA GLN A 185 6.64 21.63 -7.01
C GLN A 185 7.08 22.95 -7.64
N GLN A 186 6.65 24.07 -7.07
CA GLN A 186 7.17 25.37 -7.48
C GLN A 186 8.58 25.51 -6.93
N ALA A 187 9.51 26.05 -7.72
CA ALA A 187 10.82 26.37 -7.19
C ALA A 187 10.65 27.31 -5.99
N ALA A 188 11.34 27.01 -4.88
CA ALA A 188 11.36 27.94 -3.75
C ALA A 188 11.75 29.33 -4.27
N PRO A 189 11.05 30.40 -3.88
CA PRO A 189 11.51 31.74 -4.21
C PRO A 189 12.92 31.90 -3.63
N HIS A 190 13.87 32.29 -4.49
CA HIS A 190 15.27 32.55 -4.15
C HIS A 190 15.40 33.70 -3.16
#